data_99f8ec0e582a19975759730a40e86b4f
#
_entry.id   99f8ec0e582a19975759730a40e86b4f
#
_cell.length_a   1.000
_cell.length_b   1.000
_cell.length_c   1.000
_cell.angle_alpha   90.00
_cell.angle_beta   90.00
_cell.angle_gamma   90.00
#
_symmetry.space_group_name_H-M   'P 1'
#
loop_
_entity.id
_entity.type
_entity.pdbx_description
1 polymer ?
#
loop_
_entity_poly.entity_id
_entity_poly.type
_entity_poly.pdbx_seq_one_letter_code
_entity_poly.pdbx_strand_id
1 'polypeptide(L)'
;MLVALAVCGIMGMMGQGVRAIVGLKNAGSLDGSRGNSQSPFDAAYLALSFMIGAIAGILAGLVTGLDQFTTGLTLQKLLAIAASGYVGADFVENSMSLVLPKGAPAPQAPPPAPSPAPAEIAPVAPPPPVPSLAPAAADRFTAALHAVAPRVDIGKWGRPLEDAFARFDFGTDRRQAAAVGQFLVEAGDALSEVVEDLYYTHVEAVMRAFGPHFASEAEAAQFLRDPRKLANRVYANRLGNGDEASGDGYRYRGRGLIQLTGKDEYADFARSIGQTPEQASDLCETAEGAAMSGCWYLAARHGLPPADAWDIRMVTRLVNGPRMLGLAQRTAYSNAMLERLRG
;
A
#
# COMPACT_ATOMS: atom_id res chain seq x y z
N MET A 1 -10.01 -15.93 -35.69
CA MET A 1 -9.25 -15.92 -34.42
C MET A 1 -8.23 -14.78 -34.35
N LEU A 2 -7.20 -14.71 -35.21
CA LEU A 2 -6.19 -13.64 -35.15
C LEU A 2 -6.75 -12.23 -35.22
N VAL A 3 -7.73 -11.97 -36.11
CA VAL A 3 -8.40 -10.66 -36.22
C VAL A 3 -9.12 -10.28 -34.95
N ALA A 4 -9.83 -11.22 -34.30
CA ALA A 4 -10.52 -10.97 -33.04
C ALA A 4 -9.55 -10.62 -31.91
N LEU A 5 -8.42 -11.35 -31.80
CA LEU A 5 -7.36 -11.05 -30.83
C LEU A 5 -6.75 -9.66 -31.08
N ALA A 6 -6.50 -9.31 -32.34
CA ALA A 6 -5.98 -7.99 -32.70
C ALA A 6 -6.95 -6.87 -32.30
N VAL A 7 -8.26 -7.03 -32.57
CA VAL A 7 -9.29 -6.05 -32.17
C VAL A 7 -9.34 -5.92 -30.65
N CYS A 8 -9.32 -7.03 -29.89
CA CYS A 8 -9.31 -7.00 -28.45
C CYS A 8 -8.07 -6.28 -27.89
N GLY A 9 -6.88 -6.55 -28.46
CA GLY A 9 -5.65 -5.87 -28.07
C GLY A 9 -5.69 -4.36 -28.35
N ILE A 10 -6.17 -3.95 -29.52
CA ILE A 10 -6.33 -2.53 -29.87
C ILE A 10 -7.33 -1.83 -28.95
N MET A 11 -8.48 -2.44 -28.65
CA MET A 11 -9.45 -1.88 -27.72
C MET A 11 -8.90 -1.75 -26.31
N GLY A 12 -8.11 -2.71 -25.85
CA GLY A 12 -7.42 -2.63 -24.58
C GLY A 12 -6.39 -1.49 -24.54
N MET A 13 -5.59 -1.30 -25.60
CA MET A 13 -4.67 -0.16 -25.73
C MET A 13 -5.43 1.17 -25.72
N MET A 14 -6.59 1.28 -26.37
CA MET A 14 -7.44 2.47 -26.32
C MET A 14 -7.88 2.79 -24.88
N GLY A 15 -8.24 1.78 -24.10
CA GLY A 15 -8.58 1.94 -22.68
C GLY A 15 -7.42 2.56 -21.88
N GLN A 16 -6.19 2.08 -22.06
CA GLN A 16 -5.01 2.69 -21.45
C GLN A 16 -4.69 4.08 -21.98
N GLY A 17 -4.93 4.33 -23.25
CA GLY A 17 -4.80 5.67 -23.84
C GLY A 17 -5.72 6.68 -23.15
N VAL A 18 -6.98 6.32 -22.93
CA VAL A 18 -7.93 7.17 -22.17
C VAL A 18 -7.43 7.41 -20.75
N ARG A 19 -6.93 6.36 -20.07
CA ARG A 19 -6.34 6.50 -18.72
C ARG A 19 -5.14 7.46 -18.71
N ALA A 20 -4.26 7.37 -19.71
CA ALA A 20 -3.11 8.25 -19.86
C ALA A 20 -3.54 9.71 -20.07
N ILE A 21 -4.52 9.96 -20.94
CA ILE A 21 -5.06 11.31 -21.22
C ILE A 21 -5.72 11.89 -19.97
N VAL A 22 -6.53 11.11 -19.24
CA VAL A 22 -7.14 11.54 -17.99
C VAL A 22 -6.07 11.85 -16.95
N GLY A 23 -5.00 11.04 -16.88
CA GLY A 23 -3.85 11.28 -16.02
C GLY A 23 -3.14 12.60 -16.35
N LEU A 24 -2.87 12.86 -17.62
CA LEU A 24 -2.27 14.11 -18.12
C LEU A 24 -3.15 15.33 -17.84
N LYS A 25 -4.46 15.23 -18.07
CA LYS A 25 -5.42 16.30 -17.75
C LYS A 25 -5.41 16.61 -16.25
N ASN A 26 -5.46 15.58 -15.42
CA ASN A 26 -5.42 15.73 -13.95
C ASN A 26 -4.08 16.27 -13.43
N ALA A 27 -3.01 16.08 -14.20
CA ALA A 27 -1.68 16.64 -13.90
C ALA A 27 -1.50 18.10 -14.35
N GLY A 28 -2.54 18.72 -14.94
CA GLY A 28 -2.50 20.12 -15.44
C GLY A 28 -1.67 20.30 -16.72
N SER A 29 -1.20 19.22 -17.33
CA SER A 29 -0.35 19.28 -18.52
C SER A 29 -1.08 19.66 -19.82
N LEU A 30 -2.40 19.68 -19.80
CA LEU A 30 -3.25 20.05 -20.95
C LEU A 30 -3.84 21.47 -20.86
N ASP A 31 -3.80 22.10 -19.68
CA ASP A 31 -4.15 23.51 -19.52
C ASP A 31 -2.90 24.36 -19.75
N GLY A 32 -2.89 25.15 -20.79
CA GLY A 32 -1.77 25.95 -21.28
C GLY A 32 -1.23 27.04 -20.33
N SER A 33 -1.26 26.85 -19.01
CA SER A 33 -0.60 27.72 -18.05
C SER A 33 0.87 27.34 -17.95
N ARG A 34 1.71 28.14 -18.57
CA ARG A 34 3.17 28.07 -18.57
C ARG A 34 3.72 28.11 -17.14
N GLY A 35 4.11 26.96 -16.61
CA GLY A 35 5.02 26.81 -15.49
C GLY A 35 6.12 25.82 -15.91
N ASN A 36 7.33 26.31 -16.02
CA ASN A 36 8.53 25.66 -16.50
C ASN A 36 8.92 24.49 -15.60
N SER A 37 8.45 23.30 -15.89
CA SER A 37 9.04 22.05 -15.40
C SER A 37 8.78 20.96 -16.43
N GLN A 38 9.77 20.78 -17.33
CA GLN A 38 9.87 19.63 -18.21
C GLN A 38 10.06 18.39 -17.34
N SER A 39 8.96 17.70 -16.98
CA SER A 39 9.08 16.27 -16.76
C SER A 39 9.17 15.65 -18.16
N PRO A 40 10.24 14.94 -18.51
CA PRO A 40 10.31 14.27 -19.80
C PRO A 40 9.13 13.30 -19.85
N PHE A 41 8.33 13.43 -20.91
CA PHE A 41 7.29 12.47 -21.25
C PHE A 41 7.99 11.13 -21.43
N ASP A 42 7.84 10.23 -20.47
CA ASP A 42 8.53 8.94 -20.50
C ASP A 42 7.84 8.03 -21.52
N ALA A 43 8.39 8.02 -22.74
CA ALA A 43 7.90 7.21 -23.85
C ALA A 43 7.92 5.71 -23.48
N ALA A 44 8.87 5.28 -22.63
CA ALA A 44 8.95 3.90 -22.17
C ALA A 44 7.77 3.57 -21.25
N TYR A 45 7.39 4.48 -20.36
CA TYR A 45 6.20 4.32 -19.49
C TYR A 45 4.91 4.24 -20.31
N LEU A 46 4.77 5.08 -21.34
CA LEU A 46 3.61 5.04 -22.23
C LEU A 46 3.54 3.73 -23.03
N ALA A 47 4.68 3.28 -23.59
CA ALA A 47 4.76 2.02 -24.32
C ALA A 47 4.40 0.82 -23.42
N LEU A 48 4.90 0.80 -22.18
CA LEU A 48 4.57 -0.23 -21.20
C LEU A 48 3.08 -0.22 -20.84
N SER A 49 2.49 0.97 -20.67
CA SER A 49 1.06 1.12 -20.39
C SER A 49 0.19 0.59 -21.53
N PHE A 50 0.54 0.88 -22.78
CA PHE A 50 -0.16 0.33 -23.95
C PHE A 50 -0.02 -1.18 -24.06
N MET A 51 1.14 -1.73 -23.74
CA MET A 51 1.36 -3.18 -23.73
C MET A 51 0.49 -3.88 -22.67
N ILE A 52 0.41 -3.33 -21.47
CA ILE A 52 -0.49 -3.82 -20.41
C ILE A 52 -1.95 -3.75 -20.87
N GLY A 53 -2.37 -2.65 -21.50
CA GLY A 53 -3.71 -2.51 -22.06
C GLY A 53 -4.01 -3.55 -23.15
N ALA A 54 -3.05 -3.83 -24.05
CA ALA A 54 -3.20 -4.84 -25.09
C ALA A 54 -3.40 -6.24 -24.49
N ILE A 55 -2.58 -6.61 -23.50
CA ILE A 55 -2.69 -7.89 -22.81
C ILE A 55 -4.03 -8.03 -22.09
N ALA A 56 -4.46 -6.99 -21.36
CA ALA A 56 -5.74 -6.98 -20.66
C ALA A 56 -6.92 -7.11 -21.62
N GLY A 57 -6.88 -6.42 -22.77
CA GLY A 57 -7.90 -6.52 -23.80
C GLY A 57 -7.98 -7.91 -24.44
N ILE A 58 -6.83 -8.54 -24.73
CA ILE A 58 -6.77 -9.91 -25.27
C ILE A 58 -7.34 -10.90 -24.25
N LEU A 59 -6.96 -10.81 -22.97
CA LEU A 59 -7.49 -11.66 -21.91
C LEU A 59 -9.00 -11.49 -21.73
N ALA A 60 -9.50 -10.26 -21.78
CA ALA A 60 -10.94 -10.00 -21.73
C ALA A 60 -11.68 -10.64 -22.90
N GLY A 61 -11.10 -10.58 -24.11
CA GLY A 61 -11.64 -11.25 -25.29
C GLY A 61 -11.67 -12.78 -25.15
N LEU A 62 -10.63 -13.37 -24.59
CA LEU A 62 -10.56 -14.81 -24.33
C LEU A 62 -11.59 -15.26 -23.29
N VAL A 63 -11.73 -14.51 -22.19
CA VAL A 63 -12.70 -14.81 -21.12
C VAL A 63 -14.14 -14.67 -21.59
N THR A 64 -14.43 -13.74 -22.49
CA THR A 64 -15.78 -13.53 -23.04
C THR A 64 -16.14 -14.45 -24.19
N GLY A 65 -15.20 -15.30 -24.66
CA GLY A 65 -15.36 -16.24 -25.76
C GLY A 65 -15.09 -15.63 -27.12
N LEU A 66 -13.94 -15.96 -27.73
CA LEU A 66 -13.50 -15.43 -29.04
C LEU A 66 -14.45 -15.78 -30.21
N ASP A 67 -15.15 -16.89 -30.13
CA ASP A 67 -16.16 -17.38 -31.08
C ASP A 67 -17.36 -16.44 -31.18
N GLN A 68 -17.71 -15.73 -30.12
CA GLN A 68 -18.77 -14.73 -30.11
C GLN A 68 -18.37 -13.42 -30.83
N PHE A 69 -17.08 -13.21 -31.11
CA PHE A 69 -16.59 -12.04 -31.86
C PHE A 69 -16.69 -12.20 -33.38
N THR A 70 -16.84 -13.43 -33.89
CA THR A 70 -16.98 -13.70 -35.32
C THR A 70 -18.41 -13.50 -35.81
N THR A 71 -19.41 -13.49 -34.90
CA THR A 71 -20.84 -13.43 -35.23
C THR A 71 -21.55 -12.13 -34.81
N GLY A 72 -20.88 -11.19 -34.16
CA GLY A 72 -21.50 -9.91 -33.79
C GLY A 72 -20.67 -9.08 -32.79
N LEU A 73 -19.81 -8.23 -33.32
CA LEU A 73 -19.18 -7.13 -32.56
C LEU A 73 -20.24 -6.07 -32.22
N THR A 74 -20.71 -6.09 -30.98
CA THR A 74 -21.59 -5.01 -30.49
C THR A 74 -20.75 -3.91 -29.83
N LEU A 75 -21.21 -2.68 -29.87
CA LEU A 75 -20.56 -1.54 -29.20
C LEU A 75 -20.35 -1.82 -27.70
N GLN A 76 -21.31 -2.49 -27.07
CA GLN A 76 -21.22 -2.85 -25.65
C GLN A 76 -20.05 -3.80 -25.35
N LYS A 77 -19.78 -4.78 -26.21
CA LYS A 77 -18.62 -5.70 -26.06
C LYS A 77 -17.31 -4.94 -26.26
N LEU A 78 -17.24 -4.07 -27.24
CA LEU A 78 -16.04 -3.24 -27.46
C LEU A 78 -15.74 -2.31 -26.28
N LEU A 79 -16.76 -1.68 -25.71
CA LEU A 79 -16.62 -0.84 -24.52
C LEU A 79 -16.18 -1.66 -23.29
N ALA A 80 -16.69 -2.86 -23.12
CA ALA A 80 -16.27 -3.74 -22.02
C ALA A 80 -14.78 -4.12 -22.13
N ILE A 81 -14.28 -4.40 -23.35
CA ILE A 81 -12.86 -4.70 -23.58
C ILE A 81 -11.99 -3.45 -23.36
N ALA A 82 -12.43 -2.28 -23.82
CA ALA A 82 -11.73 -1.03 -23.56
C ALA A 82 -11.68 -0.71 -22.04
N ALA A 83 -12.78 -0.98 -21.32
CA ALA A 83 -12.81 -0.84 -19.86
C ALA A 83 -11.84 -1.78 -19.15
N SER A 84 -11.70 -3.03 -19.61
CA SER A 84 -10.70 -3.95 -19.06
C SER A 84 -9.27 -3.46 -19.29
N GLY A 85 -9.00 -2.88 -20.47
CA GLY A 85 -7.73 -2.22 -20.76
C GLY A 85 -7.48 -1.02 -19.86
N TYR A 86 -8.51 -0.20 -19.57
CA TYR A 86 -8.41 0.95 -18.65
C TYR A 86 -8.01 0.52 -17.21
N VAL A 87 -8.54 -0.60 -16.71
CA VAL A 87 -8.19 -1.18 -15.41
C VAL A 87 -6.78 -1.80 -15.45
N GLY A 88 -6.35 -2.33 -16.60
CA GLY A 88 -4.98 -2.75 -16.89
C GLY A 88 -4.47 -3.90 -16.02
N ALA A 89 -3.43 -3.64 -15.22
CA ALA A 89 -2.71 -4.65 -14.45
C ALA A 89 -3.62 -5.46 -13.50
N ASP A 90 -4.56 -4.79 -12.82
CA ASP A 90 -5.50 -5.45 -11.89
C ASP A 90 -6.39 -6.46 -12.61
N PHE A 91 -6.78 -6.16 -13.87
CA PHE A 91 -7.57 -7.08 -14.68
C PHE A 91 -6.75 -8.28 -15.16
N VAL A 92 -5.48 -8.06 -15.53
CA VAL A 92 -4.56 -9.14 -15.94
C VAL A 92 -4.36 -10.13 -14.80
N GLU A 93 -4.07 -9.65 -13.60
CA GLU A 93 -3.84 -10.47 -12.42
C GLU A 93 -5.08 -11.31 -12.04
N ASN A 94 -6.25 -10.68 -12.01
CA ASN A 94 -7.51 -11.37 -11.72
C ASN A 94 -7.88 -12.42 -12.81
N SER A 95 -7.62 -12.10 -14.09
CA SER A 95 -7.95 -13.02 -15.20
C SER A 95 -7.02 -14.23 -15.23
N MET A 96 -5.74 -14.06 -14.89
CA MET A 96 -4.79 -15.18 -14.81
C MET A 96 -5.19 -16.17 -13.70
N SER A 97 -5.78 -15.70 -12.60
CA SER A 97 -6.28 -16.58 -11.53
C SER A 97 -7.48 -17.46 -11.95
N LEU A 98 -8.22 -17.07 -12.99
CA LEU A 98 -9.35 -17.83 -13.55
C LEU A 98 -8.90 -18.89 -14.56
N VAL A 99 -7.77 -18.69 -15.24
CA VAL A 99 -7.30 -19.55 -16.33
C VAL A 99 -6.26 -20.57 -15.85
N LEU A 100 -5.50 -20.24 -14.80
CA LEU A 100 -4.57 -21.21 -14.22
C LEU A 100 -5.35 -22.19 -13.33
N PRO A 101 -5.22 -23.52 -13.56
CA PRO A 101 -5.85 -24.51 -12.68
C PRO A 101 -5.36 -24.28 -11.25
N LYS A 102 -6.28 -24.10 -10.33
CA LYS A 102 -5.98 -24.19 -8.89
C LYS A 102 -5.46 -25.60 -8.63
N GLY A 103 -4.15 -25.77 -8.53
CA GLY A 103 -3.58 -27.04 -8.12
C GLY A 103 -2.57 -27.71 -9.07
N ALA A 104 -1.89 -27.00 -9.96
CA ALA A 104 -0.61 -27.50 -10.43
C ALA A 104 0.39 -27.40 -9.26
N PRO A 105 0.88 -28.53 -8.69
CA PRO A 105 1.97 -28.42 -7.71
C PRO A 105 3.14 -27.74 -8.42
N ALA A 106 3.68 -26.69 -7.81
CA ALA A 106 4.96 -26.16 -8.25
C ALA A 106 5.93 -27.32 -8.43
N PRO A 107 6.82 -27.31 -9.44
CA PRO A 107 7.84 -28.32 -9.56
C PRO A 107 8.51 -28.48 -8.20
N GLN A 108 8.39 -29.66 -7.59
CA GLN A 108 9.04 -29.94 -6.32
C GLN A 108 10.52 -29.69 -6.53
N ALA A 109 11.03 -28.68 -5.84
CA ALA A 109 12.46 -28.56 -5.66
C ALA A 109 12.98 -29.88 -5.08
N PRO A 110 14.16 -30.38 -5.46
CA PRO A 110 14.74 -31.56 -4.85
C PRO A 110 14.72 -31.38 -3.33
N PRO A 111 14.48 -32.46 -2.56
CA PRO A 111 14.40 -32.35 -1.11
C PRO A 111 15.62 -31.59 -0.60
N PRO A 112 15.42 -30.61 0.26
CA PRO A 112 16.55 -29.88 0.84
C PRO A 112 17.46 -30.88 1.53
N ALA A 113 18.76 -30.78 1.29
CA ALA A 113 19.75 -31.48 2.09
C ALA A 113 19.43 -31.24 3.58
N PRO A 114 19.64 -32.23 4.47
CA PRO A 114 19.31 -32.08 5.87
C PRO A 114 19.92 -30.78 6.39
N SER A 115 19.06 -29.89 6.89
CA SER A 115 19.49 -28.64 7.48
C SER A 115 20.56 -28.93 8.53
N PRO A 116 21.71 -28.25 8.50
CA PRO A 116 22.59 -28.27 9.64
C PRO A 116 21.78 -27.82 10.86
N ALA A 117 22.04 -28.51 12.01
CA ALA A 117 21.41 -28.16 13.28
C ALA A 117 21.42 -26.63 13.49
N PRO A 118 20.36 -26.05 14.10
CA PRO A 118 20.31 -24.62 14.31
C PRO A 118 21.63 -24.15 14.90
N ALA A 119 22.41 -23.40 14.12
CA ALA A 119 23.54 -22.69 14.69
C ALA A 119 22.96 -21.77 15.76
N GLU A 120 23.44 -21.91 16.97
CA GLU A 120 23.16 -21.01 18.08
C GLU A 120 23.35 -19.57 17.55
N ILE A 121 22.24 -18.84 17.39
CA ILE A 121 22.29 -17.47 16.89
C ILE A 121 23.02 -16.69 17.97
N ALA A 122 24.29 -16.35 17.70
CA ALA A 122 25.00 -15.41 18.54
C ALA A 122 24.12 -14.18 18.76
N PRO A 123 24.03 -13.62 19.98
CA PRO A 123 23.22 -12.46 20.25
C PRO A 123 23.59 -11.36 19.26
N VAL A 124 22.61 -10.96 18.44
CA VAL A 124 22.77 -9.83 17.52
C VAL A 124 23.12 -8.64 18.39
N ALA A 125 24.27 -8.02 18.13
CA ALA A 125 24.66 -6.81 18.83
C ALA A 125 23.50 -5.80 18.75
N PRO A 126 23.18 -5.10 19.85
CA PRO A 126 22.14 -4.08 19.82
C PRO A 126 22.46 -3.09 18.72
N PRO A 127 21.44 -2.63 17.96
CA PRO A 127 21.67 -1.64 16.92
C PRO A 127 22.42 -0.43 17.50
N PRO A 128 23.30 0.20 16.70
CA PRO A 128 24.05 1.37 17.19
C PRO A 128 23.06 2.42 17.71
N PRO A 129 23.43 3.16 18.77
CA PRO A 129 22.56 4.18 19.35
C PRO A 129 22.14 5.17 18.25
N VAL A 130 20.83 5.40 18.15
CA VAL A 130 20.26 6.33 17.18
C VAL A 130 20.76 7.73 17.56
N PRO A 131 21.31 8.53 16.63
CA PRO A 131 21.65 9.91 16.92
C PRO A 131 20.38 10.64 17.39
N SER A 132 20.37 11.07 18.64
CA SER A 132 19.29 11.87 19.19
C SER A 132 19.30 13.26 18.54
N LEU A 133 18.12 13.75 18.14
CA LEU A 133 17.97 15.15 17.75
C LEU A 133 18.44 16.06 18.91
N ALA A 134 19.01 17.22 18.58
CA ALA A 134 19.39 18.18 19.59
C ALA A 134 18.13 18.62 20.39
N PRO A 135 18.21 18.78 21.73
CA PRO A 135 17.04 19.08 22.59
C PRO A 135 16.14 20.22 22.07
N ALA A 136 16.74 21.32 21.58
CA ALA A 136 15.98 22.44 21.02
C ALA A 136 15.19 22.12 19.75
N ALA A 137 15.62 21.12 18.95
CA ALA A 137 14.90 20.68 17.76
C ALA A 137 13.74 19.74 18.14
N ALA A 138 13.92 18.93 19.18
CA ALA A 138 12.89 18.09 19.76
C ALA A 138 11.74 18.93 20.33
N ASP A 139 12.05 19.95 21.15
CA ASP A 139 11.04 20.85 21.71
C ASP A 139 10.24 21.57 20.60
N ARG A 140 10.91 21.96 19.50
CA ARG A 140 10.25 22.60 18.35
C ARG A 140 9.29 21.66 17.63
N PHE A 141 9.68 20.41 17.40
CA PHE A 141 8.82 19.42 16.73
C PHE A 141 7.57 19.11 17.57
N THR A 142 7.74 18.83 18.85
CA THR A 142 6.62 18.51 19.74
C THR A 142 5.66 19.67 19.91
N ALA A 143 6.16 20.91 20.00
CA ALA A 143 5.33 22.11 20.03
C ALA A 143 4.54 22.30 18.73
N ALA A 144 5.17 22.08 17.57
CA ALA A 144 4.51 22.13 16.27
C ALA A 144 3.42 21.05 16.14
N LEU A 145 3.73 19.80 16.54
CA LEU A 145 2.77 18.68 16.51
C LEU A 145 1.56 18.97 17.40
N HIS A 146 1.78 19.46 18.62
CA HIS A 146 0.68 19.82 19.53
C HIS A 146 -0.20 20.94 18.97
N ALA A 147 0.40 21.94 18.32
CA ALA A 147 -0.36 23.03 17.72
C ALA A 147 -1.23 22.59 16.52
N VAL A 148 -0.76 21.60 15.73
CA VAL A 148 -1.46 21.10 14.55
C VAL A 148 -2.47 20.00 14.91
N ALA A 149 -2.14 19.16 15.87
CA ALA A 149 -2.94 18.02 16.29
C ALA A 149 -3.04 17.99 17.83
N PRO A 150 -3.85 18.85 18.45
CA PRO A 150 -3.92 19.00 19.91
C PRO A 150 -4.48 17.76 20.62
N ARG A 151 -5.04 16.80 19.90
CA ARG A 151 -5.51 15.53 20.45
C ARG A 151 -4.41 14.47 20.56
N VAL A 152 -3.26 14.71 19.94
CA VAL A 152 -2.11 13.81 20.05
C VAL A 152 -1.51 13.92 21.44
N ASP A 153 -1.36 12.79 22.10
CA ASP A 153 -0.62 12.71 23.37
C ASP A 153 0.89 12.87 23.08
N ILE A 154 1.39 14.06 23.33
CA ILE A 154 2.81 14.41 23.09
C ILE A 154 3.75 13.59 23.99
N GLY A 155 3.32 13.26 25.21
CA GLY A 155 4.13 12.42 26.11
C GLY A 155 4.31 11.01 25.55
N LYS A 156 3.32 10.50 24.85
CA LYS A 156 3.36 9.18 24.19
C LYS A 156 4.08 9.22 22.83
N TRP A 157 3.86 10.28 22.03
CA TRP A 157 4.25 10.26 20.60
C TRP A 157 5.46 11.14 20.27
N GLY A 158 5.77 12.17 21.08
CA GLY A 158 6.83 13.12 20.75
C GLY A 158 8.17 12.41 20.51
N ARG A 159 8.71 11.79 21.55
CA ARG A 159 9.98 11.10 21.47
C ARG A 159 10.02 9.95 20.46
N PRO A 160 9.03 9.04 20.39
CA PRO A 160 8.99 7.99 19.38
C PRO A 160 9.06 8.49 17.94
N LEU A 161 8.36 9.58 17.60
CA LEU A 161 8.42 10.17 16.26
C LEU A 161 9.79 10.76 15.95
N GLU A 162 10.39 11.49 16.89
CA GLU A 162 11.73 12.09 16.74
C GLU A 162 12.80 11.03 16.53
N ASP A 163 12.79 9.94 17.30
CA ASP A 163 13.72 8.83 17.18
C ASP A 163 13.54 8.10 15.84
N ALA A 164 12.29 7.92 15.39
CA ALA A 164 12.00 7.35 14.09
C ALA A 164 12.47 8.26 12.95
N PHE A 165 12.28 9.57 13.05
CA PHE A 165 12.79 10.55 12.08
C PHE A 165 14.30 10.54 11.97
N ALA A 166 15.01 10.50 13.11
CA ALA A 166 16.46 10.40 13.13
C ALA A 166 16.95 9.09 12.47
N ARG A 167 16.26 7.99 12.73
CA ARG A 167 16.63 6.67 12.21
C ARG A 167 16.45 6.53 10.71
N PHE A 168 15.39 7.12 10.13
CA PHE A 168 14.97 6.91 8.74
C PHE A 168 15.15 8.14 7.84
N ASP A 169 16.04 9.05 8.23
CA ASP A 169 16.46 10.24 7.45
C ASP A 169 15.34 11.27 7.21
N PHE A 170 14.48 11.50 8.21
CA PHE A 170 13.50 12.59 8.21
C PHE A 170 14.06 13.85 8.87
N GLY A 171 15.32 14.20 8.60
CA GLY A 171 16.02 15.31 9.25
C GLY A 171 15.61 16.72 8.78
N THR A 172 14.71 16.87 7.80
CA THR A 172 14.25 18.18 7.32
C THR A 172 12.81 18.46 7.72
N ASP A 173 12.47 19.75 7.91
CA ASP A 173 11.11 20.18 8.23
C ASP A 173 10.08 19.69 7.20
N ARG A 174 10.45 19.64 5.92
CA ARG A 174 9.57 19.13 4.85
C ARG A 174 9.29 17.64 4.99
N ARG A 175 10.31 16.83 5.25
CA ARG A 175 10.15 15.37 5.44
C ARG A 175 9.29 15.06 6.65
N GLN A 176 9.55 15.74 7.79
CA GLN A 176 8.76 15.59 9.01
C GLN A 176 7.31 16.01 8.80
N ALA A 177 7.07 17.19 8.23
CA ALA A 177 5.74 17.69 7.97
C ALA A 177 4.95 16.81 6.98
N ALA A 178 5.60 16.33 5.92
CA ALA A 178 4.97 15.42 4.96
C ALA A 178 4.58 14.09 5.63
N ALA A 179 5.45 13.50 6.46
CA ALA A 179 5.17 12.25 7.17
C ALA A 179 4.01 12.41 8.16
N VAL A 180 4.06 13.47 9.02
CA VAL A 180 2.99 13.75 9.99
C VAL A 180 1.64 13.91 9.31
N GLY A 181 1.59 14.61 8.17
CA GLY A 181 0.35 14.77 7.39
C GLY A 181 -0.24 13.44 6.91
N GLN A 182 0.60 12.44 6.61
CA GLN A 182 0.13 11.09 6.29
C GLN A 182 -0.37 10.38 7.56
N PHE A 183 0.42 10.38 8.61
CA PHE A 183 0.12 9.65 9.85
C PHE A 183 -1.18 10.11 10.51
N LEU A 184 -1.45 11.42 10.55
CA LEU A 184 -2.67 11.98 11.13
C LEU A 184 -3.94 11.59 10.35
N VAL A 185 -3.83 11.18 9.10
CA VAL A 185 -4.98 10.71 8.31
C VAL A 185 -5.11 9.18 8.38
N GLU A 186 -3.98 8.44 8.43
CA GLU A 186 -4.03 6.98 8.52
C GLU A 186 -4.39 6.49 9.94
N ALA A 187 -3.78 7.06 10.97
CA ALA A 187 -3.95 6.64 12.37
C ALA A 187 -4.89 7.55 13.18
N GLY A 188 -5.59 8.48 12.50
CA GLY A 188 -6.47 9.46 13.12
C GLY A 188 -5.74 10.65 13.74
N ASP A 189 -6.47 11.73 14.00
CA ASP A 189 -5.94 13.02 14.50
C ASP A 189 -5.40 12.97 15.94
N ALA A 190 -5.56 11.85 16.64
CA ALA A 190 -4.96 11.54 17.93
C ALA A 190 -3.86 10.47 17.86
N LEU A 191 -3.53 9.96 16.66
CA LEU A 191 -2.64 8.81 16.43
C LEU A 191 -3.04 7.59 17.29
N SER A 192 -4.34 7.32 17.40
CA SER A 192 -4.89 6.26 18.26
C SER A 192 -5.22 4.97 17.52
N GLU A 193 -5.38 5.02 16.20
CA GLU A 193 -5.79 3.89 15.36
C GLU A 193 -4.55 3.16 14.82
N VAL A 194 -3.75 2.59 15.74
CA VAL A 194 -2.48 1.94 15.39
C VAL A 194 -2.58 0.42 15.25
N VAL A 195 -3.72 -0.18 15.55
CA VAL A 195 -3.99 -1.61 15.38
C VAL A 195 -5.31 -1.76 14.67
N GLU A 196 -5.33 -2.52 13.59
CA GLU A 196 -6.55 -2.82 12.84
C GLU A 196 -7.59 -3.49 13.74
N ASP A 197 -8.77 -2.86 13.84
CA ASP A 197 -9.91 -3.43 14.55
C ASP A 197 -10.69 -4.35 13.62
N LEU A 198 -10.63 -5.65 13.94
CA LEU A 198 -11.34 -6.72 13.23
C LEU A 198 -12.50 -7.28 14.06
N TYR A 199 -12.93 -6.57 15.11
CA TYR A 199 -14.04 -6.99 15.94
C TYR A 199 -15.38 -6.54 15.35
N TYR A 200 -16.02 -7.40 14.60
CA TYR A 200 -17.32 -7.15 13.96
C TYR A 200 -18.44 -7.84 14.72
N THR A 201 -19.55 -7.13 14.90
CA THR A 201 -20.78 -7.65 15.55
C THR A 201 -21.92 -7.90 14.57
N HIS A 202 -21.81 -7.39 13.33
CA HIS A 202 -22.84 -7.46 12.31
C HIS A 202 -22.26 -8.03 11.02
N VAL A 203 -22.94 -9.01 10.44
CA VAL A 203 -22.48 -9.72 9.24
C VAL A 203 -22.40 -8.81 8.01
N GLU A 204 -23.29 -7.82 7.92
CA GLU A 204 -23.30 -6.85 6.80
C GLU A 204 -22.03 -6.00 6.78
N ALA A 205 -21.44 -5.73 7.93
CA ALA A 205 -20.18 -5.01 8.03
C ALA A 205 -19.01 -5.89 7.56
N VAL A 206 -18.99 -7.17 7.94
CA VAL A 206 -18.00 -8.16 7.44
C VAL A 206 -18.12 -8.31 5.93
N MET A 207 -19.34 -8.49 5.42
CA MET A 207 -19.58 -8.65 3.97
C MET A 207 -19.19 -7.41 3.17
N ARG A 208 -19.39 -6.21 3.73
CA ARG A 208 -18.97 -4.96 3.09
C ARG A 208 -17.44 -4.83 3.01
N ALA A 209 -16.74 -5.21 4.08
CA ALA A 209 -15.29 -5.10 4.16
C ALA A 209 -14.57 -6.27 3.45
N PHE A 210 -15.08 -7.50 3.60
CA PHE A 210 -14.39 -8.73 3.25
C PHE A 210 -15.25 -9.73 2.46
N GLY A 211 -16.37 -9.30 1.89
CA GLY A 211 -17.34 -10.17 1.19
C GLY A 211 -16.71 -11.18 0.22
N PRO A 212 -15.71 -10.81 -0.61
CA PRO A 212 -15.07 -11.76 -1.53
C PRO A 212 -14.39 -12.97 -0.88
N HIS A 213 -14.17 -12.95 0.43
CA HIS A 213 -13.56 -14.05 1.19
C HIS A 213 -14.57 -15.09 1.71
N PHE A 214 -15.86 -14.86 1.49
CA PHE A 214 -16.95 -15.70 1.99
C PHE A 214 -17.89 -16.10 0.87
N ALA A 215 -18.36 -17.35 0.90
CA ALA A 215 -19.35 -17.85 -0.06
C ALA A 215 -20.78 -17.34 0.25
N SER A 216 -21.06 -16.96 1.51
CA SER A 216 -22.36 -16.48 1.95
C SER A 216 -22.27 -15.68 3.26
N GLU A 217 -23.33 -14.90 3.56
CA GLU A 217 -23.48 -14.23 4.85
C GLU A 217 -23.54 -15.24 6.03
N ALA A 218 -24.13 -16.42 5.81
CA ALA A 218 -24.17 -17.47 6.83
C ALA A 218 -22.76 -18.00 7.16
N GLU A 219 -21.86 -18.08 6.18
CA GLU A 219 -20.45 -18.38 6.43
C GLU A 219 -19.78 -17.22 7.18
N ALA A 220 -19.93 -16.00 6.70
CA ALA A 220 -19.32 -14.79 7.31
C ALA A 220 -19.78 -14.59 8.78
N ALA A 221 -21.02 -14.94 9.08
CA ALA A 221 -21.58 -14.85 10.44
C ALA A 221 -20.82 -15.70 11.47
N GLN A 222 -20.13 -16.77 11.04
CA GLN A 222 -19.32 -17.63 11.91
C GLN A 222 -18.02 -16.98 12.39
N PHE A 223 -17.67 -15.81 11.83
CA PHE A 223 -16.46 -15.04 12.12
C PHE A 223 -16.74 -13.79 12.95
N LEU A 224 -18.01 -13.54 13.30
CA LEU A 224 -18.40 -12.42 14.15
C LEU A 224 -17.80 -12.57 15.55
N ARG A 225 -17.38 -11.44 16.13
CA ARG A 225 -16.80 -11.33 17.48
C ARG A 225 -15.51 -12.15 17.69
N ASP A 226 -14.88 -12.60 16.59
CA ASP A 226 -13.63 -13.32 16.62
C ASP A 226 -12.62 -12.68 15.65
N PRO A 227 -11.91 -11.62 16.06
CA PRO A 227 -10.94 -10.92 15.22
C PRO A 227 -9.81 -11.83 14.74
N ARG A 228 -9.41 -12.83 15.56
CA ARG A 228 -8.35 -13.76 15.19
C ARG A 228 -8.79 -14.67 14.04
N LYS A 229 -9.95 -15.27 14.17
CA LYS A 229 -10.53 -16.13 13.14
C LYS A 229 -10.76 -15.35 11.85
N LEU A 230 -11.34 -14.14 11.95
CA LEU A 230 -11.59 -13.29 10.80
C LEU A 230 -10.29 -12.90 10.08
N ALA A 231 -9.29 -12.41 10.79
CA ALA A 231 -8.00 -12.05 10.20
C ALA A 231 -7.33 -13.24 9.50
N ASN A 232 -7.29 -14.41 10.14
CA ASN A 232 -6.69 -15.60 9.57
C ASN A 232 -7.41 -16.02 8.28
N ARG A 233 -8.73 -15.84 8.18
CA ARG A 233 -9.50 -16.11 6.97
C ARG A 233 -9.20 -15.12 5.84
N VAL A 234 -9.29 -13.82 6.14
CA VAL A 234 -9.24 -12.78 5.10
C VAL A 234 -7.83 -12.50 4.58
N TYR A 235 -6.81 -12.81 5.38
CA TYR A 235 -5.41 -12.62 5.01
C TYR A 235 -4.67 -13.93 4.67
N ALA A 236 -5.35 -15.09 4.69
CA ALA A 236 -4.75 -16.37 4.33
C ALA A 236 -4.22 -16.38 2.88
N ASN A 237 -3.03 -16.96 2.69
CA ASN A 237 -2.38 -17.14 1.39
C ASN A 237 -2.17 -15.82 0.60
N ARG A 238 -2.00 -14.70 1.32
CA ARG A 238 -1.81 -13.35 0.75
C ARG A 238 -0.69 -12.64 1.49
N LEU A 239 0.00 -11.71 0.82
CA LEU A 239 1.00 -10.83 1.44
C LEU A 239 2.11 -11.62 2.19
N GLY A 240 2.49 -12.79 1.68
CA GLY A 240 3.45 -13.68 2.32
C GLY A 240 2.92 -14.50 3.50
N ASN A 241 1.65 -14.34 3.89
CA ASN A 241 1.04 -15.15 4.94
C ASN A 241 0.83 -16.60 4.47
N GLY A 242 0.93 -17.54 5.39
CA GLY A 242 0.50 -18.92 5.19
C GLY A 242 -1.01 -19.06 5.08
N ASP A 243 -1.48 -20.31 5.14
CA ASP A 243 -2.90 -20.64 5.15
C ASP A 243 -3.62 -20.14 6.43
N GLU A 244 -4.93 -20.37 6.48
CA GLU A 244 -5.75 -19.96 7.64
C GLU A 244 -5.28 -20.59 8.97
N ALA A 245 -4.75 -21.81 8.91
CA ALA A 245 -4.29 -22.54 10.08
C ALA A 245 -2.93 -22.03 10.61
N SER A 246 -2.14 -21.36 9.77
CA SER A 246 -0.85 -20.77 10.16
C SER A 246 -0.95 -19.71 11.26
N GLY A 247 -2.09 -19.02 11.34
CA GLY A 247 -2.27 -17.90 12.26
C GLY A 247 -1.62 -16.60 11.79
N ASP A 248 -0.93 -16.61 10.64
CA ASP A 248 -0.21 -15.47 10.08
C ASP A 248 -1.13 -14.28 9.82
N GLY A 249 -2.36 -14.52 9.38
CA GLY A 249 -3.33 -13.47 9.10
C GLY A 249 -3.58 -12.55 10.30
N TYR A 250 -3.77 -13.11 11.48
CA TYR A 250 -3.93 -12.32 12.70
C TYR A 250 -2.60 -11.77 13.21
N ARG A 251 -1.53 -12.55 13.13
CA ARG A 251 -0.20 -12.12 13.56
C ARG A 251 0.27 -10.89 12.79
N TYR A 252 0.08 -10.86 11.48
CA TYR A 252 0.57 -9.81 10.59
C TYR A 252 -0.56 -8.91 10.05
N ARG A 253 -1.64 -8.73 10.84
CA ARG A 253 -2.71 -7.77 10.54
C ARG A 253 -2.18 -6.34 10.56
N GLY A 254 -2.96 -5.39 10.09
CA GLY A 254 -2.59 -3.98 10.02
C GLY A 254 -2.17 -3.40 11.37
N ARG A 255 -0.96 -2.81 11.44
CA ARG A 255 -0.47 -2.08 12.62
C ARG A 255 0.42 -0.91 12.25
N GLY A 256 0.66 -0.04 13.23
CA GLY A 256 1.49 1.13 13.09
C GLY A 256 0.78 2.31 12.43
N LEU A 257 1.50 3.43 12.29
CA LEU A 257 0.92 4.70 11.81
C LEU A 257 0.46 4.69 10.36
N ILE A 258 0.78 3.64 9.59
CA ILE A 258 0.36 3.45 8.19
C ILE A 258 -0.24 2.06 7.93
N GLN A 259 -0.63 1.36 8.97
CA GLN A 259 -1.29 0.06 8.89
C GLN A 259 -0.49 -0.97 8.08
N LEU A 260 0.80 -1.17 8.45
CA LEU A 260 1.67 -2.19 7.86
C LEU A 260 1.01 -3.57 7.96
N THR A 261 0.86 -4.30 6.85
CA THR A 261 0.05 -5.53 6.78
C THR A 261 0.75 -6.61 5.95
N GLY A 262 0.73 -7.84 6.47
CA GLY A 262 1.26 -9.03 5.80
C GLY A 262 2.69 -9.38 6.17
N LYS A 263 2.99 -10.68 6.16
CA LYS A 263 4.26 -11.24 6.62
C LYS A 263 5.46 -10.68 5.85
N ASP A 264 5.33 -10.48 4.54
CA ASP A 264 6.44 -9.96 3.71
C ASP A 264 6.82 -8.54 4.12
N GLU A 265 5.84 -7.64 4.32
CA GLU A 265 6.08 -6.27 4.76
C GLU A 265 6.71 -6.23 6.16
N TYR A 266 6.22 -7.08 7.08
CA TYR A 266 6.84 -7.20 8.40
C TYR A 266 8.24 -7.79 8.36
N ALA A 267 8.52 -8.73 7.43
CA ALA A 267 9.87 -9.28 7.26
C ALA A 267 10.85 -8.22 6.73
N ASP A 268 10.41 -7.37 5.81
CA ASP A 268 11.24 -6.29 5.28
C ASP A 268 11.49 -5.21 6.33
N PHE A 269 10.47 -4.81 7.07
CA PHE A 269 10.60 -3.88 8.20
C PHE A 269 11.53 -4.47 9.29
N ALA A 270 11.29 -5.70 9.71
CA ALA A 270 12.09 -6.40 10.72
C ALA A 270 13.58 -6.42 10.35
N ARG A 271 13.90 -6.72 9.07
CA ARG A 271 15.27 -6.70 8.56
C ARG A 271 15.92 -5.33 8.71
N SER A 272 15.17 -4.25 8.48
CA SER A 272 15.67 -2.88 8.60
C SER A 272 15.99 -2.45 10.03
N ILE A 273 15.39 -3.10 11.02
CA ILE A 273 15.58 -2.80 12.44
C ILE A 273 16.32 -3.89 13.22
N GLY A 274 16.75 -4.99 12.55
CA GLY A 274 17.50 -6.09 13.16
C GLY A 274 16.64 -6.98 14.08
N GLN A 275 15.36 -7.19 13.72
CA GLN A 275 14.39 -7.97 14.48
C GLN A 275 13.86 -9.14 13.65
N THR A 276 13.11 -10.07 14.29
CA THR A 276 12.30 -11.05 13.55
C THR A 276 10.96 -10.43 13.14
N PRO A 277 10.28 -10.99 12.13
CA PRO A 277 8.95 -10.50 11.72
C PRO A 277 7.93 -10.48 12.88
N GLU A 278 7.99 -11.49 13.77
CA GLU A 278 7.14 -11.59 14.94
C GLU A 278 7.41 -10.44 15.92
N GLN A 279 8.69 -10.21 16.25
CA GLN A 279 9.10 -9.11 17.13
C GLN A 279 8.72 -7.74 16.53
N ALA A 280 8.89 -7.56 15.22
CA ALA A 280 8.51 -6.33 14.53
C ALA A 280 7.00 -6.12 14.56
N SER A 281 6.19 -7.19 14.41
CA SER A 281 4.73 -7.09 14.46
C SER A 281 4.25 -6.70 15.87
N ASP A 282 4.82 -7.27 16.91
CA ASP A 282 4.49 -6.94 18.31
C ASP A 282 4.96 -5.50 18.64
N LEU A 283 6.13 -5.11 18.18
CA LEU A 283 6.67 -3.75 18.36
C LEU A 283 5.76 -2.67 17.73
N CYS A 284 5.15 -2.92 16.57
CA CYS A 284 4.25 -1.98 15.91
C CYS A 284 2.96 -1.65 16.69
N GLU A 285 2.65 -2.35 17.77
CA GLU A 285 1.57 -1.99 18.70
C GLU A 285 2.00 -0.91 19.71
N THR A 286 3.30 -0.64 19.84
CA THR A 286 3.86 0.46 20.66
C THR A 286 4.00 1.75 19.86
N ALA A 287 4.13 2.88 20.54
CA ALA A 287 4.35 4.17 19.88
C ALA A 287 5.68 4.18 19.10
N GLU A 288 6.74 3.58 19.66
CA GLU A 288 8.06 3.48 19.05
C GLU A 288 8.01 2.69 17.76
N GLY A 289 7.44 1.49 17.79
CA GLY A 289 7.36 0.65 16.61
C GLY A 289 6.39 1.19 15.56
N ALA A 290 5.29 1.79 15.99
CA ALA A 290 4.33 2.42 15.10
C ALA A 290 4.95 3.63 14.35
N ALA A 291 5.72 4.47 15.03
CA ALA A 291 6.46 5.56 14.41
C ALA A 291 7.56 5.05 13.47
N MET A 292 8.34 4.06 13.93
CA MET A 292 9.40 3.45 13.10
C MET A 292 8.85 2.81 11.84
N SER A 293 7.78 2.03 11.92
CA SER A 293 7.18 1.37 10.75
C SER A 293 6.65 2.38 9.74
N GLY A 294 6.05 3.48 10.19
CA GLY A 294 5.58 4.57 9.33
C GLY A 294 6.71 5.28 8.59
N CYS A 295 7.78 5.64 9.29
CA CYS A 295 8.95 6.28 8.70
C CYS A 295 9.68 5.33 7.74
N TRP A 296 9.92 4.09 8.17
CA TRP A 296 10.51 3.05 7.31
C TRP A 296 9.74 2.88 6.01
N TYR A 297 8.42 2.75 6.09
CA TYR A 297 7.57 2.55 4.90
C TYR A 297 7.74 3.68 3.89
N LEU A 298 7.67 4.93 4.35
CA LEU A 298 7.86 6.08 3.47
C LEU A 298 9.27 6.11 2.88
N ALA A 299 10.31 5.86 3.67
CA ALA A 299 11.69 5.85 3.20
C ALA A 299 11.94 4.72 2.20
N ALA A 300 11.51 3.49 2.50
CA ALA A 300 11.67 2.31 1.66
C ALA A 300 10.93 2.43 0.31
N ARG A 301 9.85 3.20 0.27
CA ARG A 301 9.07 3.48 -0.96
C ARG A 301 9.47 4.77 -1.66
N HIS A 302 10.67 5.26 -1.41
CA HIS A 302 11.21 6.48 -2.02
C HIS A 302 10.36 7.75 -1.77
N GLY A 303 9.77 7.86 -0.58
CA GLY A 303 8.94 9.00 -0.19
C GLY A 303 9.72 10.26 0.19
N LEU A 304 11.04 10.14 0.46
CA LEU A 304 11.87 11.29 0.86
C LEU A 304 12.07 12.33 -0.26
N PRO A 305 12.42 11.97 -1.51
CA PRO A 305 12.56 12.94 -2.59
C PRO A 305 11.27 13.73 -2.88
N PRO A 306 10.07 13.12 -3.00
CA PRO A 306 8.85 13.90 -3.15
C PRO A 306 8.52 14.77 -1.92
N ALA A 307 8.86 14.35 -0.70
CA ALA A 307 8.72 15.19 0.48
C ALA A 307 9.63 16.42 0.43
N ASP A 308 10.90 16.26 0.00
CA ASP A 308 11.84 17.36 -0.21
C ASP A 308 11.36 18.35 -1.29
N ALA A 309 10.78 17.82 -2.38
CA ALA A 309 10.16 18.60 -3.46
C ALA A 309 8.83 19.23 -3.03
N TRP A 310 8.31 18.91 -1.86
CA TRP A 310 6.98 19.29 -1.36
C TRP A 310 5.82 18.77 -2.22
N ASP A 311 6.02 17.61 -2.86
CA ASP A 311 4.98 16.90 -3.62
C ASP A 311 4.16 15.98 -2.69
N ILE A 312 3.28 16.59 -1.89
CA ILE A 312 2.40 15.85 -0.95
C ILE A 312 1.46 14.89 -1.70
N ARG A 313 1.13 15.19 -2.95
CA ARG A 313 0.34 14.30 -3.80
C ARG A 313 1.06 12.98 -4.06
N MET A 314 2.36 13.05 -4.43
CA MET A 314 3.16 11.84 -4.64
C MET A 314 3.37 11.08 -3.33
N VAL A 315 3.68 11.78 -2.22
CA VAL A 315 3.80 11.15 -0.89
C VAL A 315 2.49 10.43 -0.53
N THR A 316 1.33 11.06 -0.73
CA THR A 316 0.03 10.44 -0.51
C THR A 316 -0.18 9.22 -1.40
N ARG A 317 0.23 9.29 -2.67
CA ARG A 317 0.12 8.15 -3.59
C ARG A 317 0.94 6.94 -3.16
N LEU A 318 2.12 7.16 -2.58
CA LEU A 318 2.98 6.09 -2.05
C LEU A 318 2.34 5.39 -0.84
N VAL A 319 1.62 6.14 0.01
CA VAL A 319 0.95 5.60 1.20
C VAL A 319 -0.41 4.97 0.85
N ASN A 320 -1.26 5.70 0.12
CA ASN A 320 -2.68 5.35 -0.07
C ASN A 320 -3.00 4.85 -1.49
N GLY A 321 -1.99 4.67 -2.33
CA GLY A 321 -2.15 4.23 -3.71
C GLY A 321 -2.80 5.29 -4.63
N PRO A 322 -3.26 4.86 -5.83
CA PRO A 322 -3.74 5.78 -6.86
C PRO A 322 -5.03 6.53 -6.51
N ARG A 323 -5.80 6.03 -5.55
CA ARG A 323 -7.04 6.69 -5.09
C ARG A 323 -6.77 7.94 -4.26
N MET A 324 -5.61 8.01 -3.60
CA MET A 324 -5.17 9.14 -2.77
C MET A 324 -6.29 9.67 -1.85
N LEU A 325 -6.94 8.76 -1.14
CA LEU A 325 -8.03 9.11 -0.22
C LEU A 325 -7.51 10.08 0.85
N GLY A 326 -8.29 11.12 1.14
CA GLY A 326 -7.92 12.13 2.12
C GLY A 326 -6.81 13.10 1.68
N LEU A 327 -6.45 13.18 0.37
CA LEU A 327 -5.38 14.05 -0.13
C LEU A 327 -5.50 15.50 0.38
N ALA A 328 -6.70 16.09 0.37
CA ALA A 328 -6.90 17.45 0.85
C ALA A 328 -6.54 17.60 2.34
N GLN A 329 -6.97 16.63 3.17
CA GLN A 329 -6.70 16.63 4.61
C GLN A 329 -5.20 16.38 4.89
N ARG A 330 -4.57 15.45 4.19
CA ARG A 330 -3.12 15.19 4.27
C ARG A 330 -2.32 16.44 3.93
N THR A 331 -2.71 17.12 2.85
CA THR A 331 -2.08 18.38 2.43
C THR A 331 -2.26 19.48 3.48
N ALA A 332 -3.45 19.62 4.04
CA ALA A 332 -3.72 20.60 5.08
C ALA A 332 -2.86 20.38 6.32
N TYR A 333 -2.81 19.14 6.83
CA TYR A 333 -1.93 18.81 7.98
C TYR A 333 -0.45 19.01 7.67
N SER A 334 0.02 18.58 6.47
CA SER A 334 1.41 18.78 6.08
C SER A 334 1.78 20.27 6.01
N ASN A 335 0.91 21.11 5.41
CA ASN A 335 1.16 22.55 5.32
C ASN A 335 1.18 23.20 6.71
N ALA A 336 0.21 22.91 7.56
CA ALA A 336 0.15 23.43 8.92
C ALA A 336 1.39 23.03 9.74
N MET A 337 1.82 21.75 9.61
CA MET A 337 3.01 21.26 10.29
C MET A 337 4.28 21.98 9.80
N LEU A 338 4.45 22.13 8.48
CA LEU A 338 5.60 22.83 7.91
C LEU A 338 5.66 24.30 8.35
N GLU A 339 4.52 24.98 8.38
CA GLU A 339 4.43 26.36 8.88
C GLU A 339 4.91 26.48 10.33
N ARG A 340 4.44 25.58 11.20
CA ARG A 340 4.83 25.54 12.62
C ARG A 340 6.29 25.16 12.84
N LEU A 341 6.86 24.32 11.98
CA LEU A 341 8.29 23.96 12.07
C LEU A 341 9.22 25.10 11.61
N ARG A 342 8.74 26.04 10.81
CA ARG A 342 9.54 27.17 10.28
C ARG A 342 9.40 28.45 11.06
N GLY A 343 8.31 28.60 11.77
CA GLY A 343 7.97 29.81 12.53
C GLY A 343 8.46 29.81 13.91
#